data_d40e52cc004c1c4f49e8f473f958bef7
#
_entry.id   d40e52cc004c1c4f49e8f473f958bef7
#
_cell.length_a   1.000
_cell.length_b   1.000
_cell.length_c   1.000
_cell.angle_alpha   90.00
_cell.angle_beta   90.00
_cell.angle_gamma   90.00
#
_symmetry.space_group_name_H-M   'P 1'
#
loop_
_entity.id
_entity.type
_entity.pdbx_description
1 polymer ?
#
loop_
_entity_poly.entity_id
_entity_poly.type
_entity_poly.pdbx_seq_one_letter_code
_entity_poly.pdbx_strand_id
1 'polypeptide(L)'
;MPYIVRMFTVIETPTFVRLASNCWNDEDRTNFITFIAANPDAGDVVPGSGGLRKVRWGSAGRGKRGGVRVIYFNRLANGEIWLLLVYGKSMRENIPTHVLRQIKKEIKNA
;
A
#
# COMPACT_ATOMS: atom_id res chain seq x y z
N MET A 1 25.53 20.03 9.80
CA MET A 1 24.37 19.38 10.44
C MET A 1 23.99 18.12 9.72
N PRO A 2 24.00 16.98 10.39
CA PRO A 2 23.53 15.78 9.76
C PRO A 2 22.02 15.82 9.62
N TYR A 3 21.54 15.24 8.53
CA TYR A 3 20.12 15.06 8.32
C TYR A 3 19.77 13.64 8.64
N ILE A 4 18.68 13.46 9.35
CA ILE A 4 18.16 12.12 9.62
C ILE A 4 17.03 11.89 8.65
N VAL A 5 17.25 10.98 7.70
CA VAL A 5 16.19 10.57 6.80
C VAL A 5 15.50 9.39 7.44
N ARG A 6 14.26 9.62 7.85
CA ARG A 6 13.51 8.58 8.54
C ARG A 6 12.66 7.84 7.52
N MET A 7 12.90 6.56 7.40
CA MET A 7 12.09 5.68 6.59
C MET A 7 11.40 4.68 7.51
N PHE A 8 10.17 4.36 7.17
CA PHE A 8 9.38 3.42 7.95
C PHE A 8 9.63 2.00 7.48
N THR A 9 9.39 1.04 8.36
CA THR A 9 9.46 -0.37 8.00
C THR A 9 8.20 -0.74 7.25
N VAL A 10 8.36 -1.33 6.08
CA VAL A 10 7.23 -1.76 5.26
C VAL A 10 7.00 -3.25 5.50
N ILE A 11 5.79 -3.59 5.92
CA ILE A 11 5.42 -4.96 6.23
C ILE A 11 4.40 -5.42 5.18
N GLU A 12 4.75 -6.49 4.47
CA GLU A 12 3.86 -7.05 3.46
C GLU A 12 3.07 -8.19 4.08
N THR A 13 1.73 -8.04 4.10
CA THR A 13 0.89 -9.13 4.61
C THR A 13 0.89 -10.30 3.63
N PRO A 14 0.55 -11.50 4.08
CA PRO A 14 0.46 -12.65 3.17
C PRO A 14 -0.48 -12.41 1.98
N THR A 15 -1.59 -11.74 2.22
CA THR A 15 -2.52 -11.41 1.14
C THR A 15 -1.86 -10.50 0.11
N PHE A 16 -1.15 -9.48 0.58
CA PHE A 16 -0.46 -8.55 -0.31
C PHE A 16 0.59 -9.31 -1.15
N VAL A 17 1.39 -10.15 -0.52
CA VAL A 17 2.45 -10.90 -1.21
C VAL A 17 1.85 -11.75 -2.32
N ARG A 18 0.74 -12.44 -2.03
CA ARG A 18 0.10 -13.29 -3.02
C ARG A 18 -0.42 -12.49 -4.21
N LEU A 19 -1.02 -11.34 -3.95
CA LEU A 19 -1.58 -10.52 -5.01
C LEU A 19 -0.52 -9.79 -5.81
N ALA A 20 0.57 -9.41 -5.16
CA ALA A 20 1.60 -8.61 -5.81
C ALA A 20 2.25 -9.33 -6.98
N SER A 21 2.40 -10.64 -6.89
CA SER A 21 3.05 -11.41 -7.95
C SER A 21 2.26 -11.34 -9.26
N ASN A 22 0.97 -11.03 -9.20
CA ASN A 22 0.13 -10.94 -10.39
C ASN A 22 -0.06 -9.51 -10.89
N CYS A 23 0.46 -8.52 -10.17
CA CYS A 23 0.18 -7.12 -10.48
C CYS A 23 1.39 -6.38 -11.04
N TRP A 24 2.60 -6.75 -10.66
CA TRP A 24 3.80 -6.06 -11.10
C TRP A 24 5.02 -6.98 -10.97
N ASN A 25 6.11 -6.57 -11.64
CA ASN A 25 7.36 -7.30 -11.53
C ASN A 25 8.09 -6.89 -10.26
N ASP A 26 9.23 -7.55 -10.01
CA ASP A 26 9.99 -7.29 -8.79
C ASP A 26 10.54 -5.88 -8.73
N GLU A 27 10.92 -5.33 -9.86
CA GLU A 27 11.44 -3.97 -9.91
C GLU A 27 10.38 -2.95 -9.53
N ASP A 28 9.19 -3.07 -10.12
CA ASP A 28 8.09 -2.15 -9.78
C ASP A 28 7.69 -2.29 -8.32
N ARG A 29 7.68 -3.51 -7.81
CA ARG A 29 7.34 -3.75 -6.42
C ARG A 29 8.36 -3.10 -5.49
N THR A 30 9.66 -3.28 -5.78
CA THR A 30 10.72 -2.68 -4.98
C THR A 30 10.66 -1.17 -5.03
N ASN A 31 10.40 -0.61 -6.21
CA ASN A 31 10.27 0.83 -6.35
C ASN A 31 9.11 1.37 -5.53
N PHE A 32 7.99 0.66 -5.50
CA PHE A 32 6.86 1.09 -4.68
C PHE A 32 7.20 1.03 -3.20
N ILE A 33 7.83 -0.06 -2.75
CA ILE A 33 8.17 -0.21 -1.34
C ILE A 33 9.10 0.90 -0.89
N THR A 34 10.09 1.24 -1.70
CA THR A 34 11.01 2.33 -1.39
C THR A 34 10.26 3.66 -1.31
N PHE A 35 9.36 3.89 -2.26
CA PHE A 35 8.58 5.13 -2.29
C PHE A 35 7.70 5.28 -1.06
N ILE A 36 6.93 4.24 -0.72
CA ILE A 36 5.98 4.35 0.38
C ILE A 36 6.69 4.45 1.72
N ALA A 37 7.86 3.82 1.85
CA ALA A 37 8.63 3.89 3.08
C ALA A 37 9.04 5.32 3.41
N ALA A 38 9.24 6.14 2.37
CA ALA A 38 9.61 7.55 2.54
C ALA A 38 8.40 8.47 2.51
N ASN A 39 7.24 7.99 2.07
CA ASN A 39 6.06 8.82 1.84
C ASN A 39 4.79 8.13 2.36
N PRO A 40 4.69 7.94 3.68
CA PRO A 40 3.54 7.18 4.21
C PRO A 40 2.19 7.87 3.97
N ASP A 41 2.19 9.18 3.73
CA ASP A 41 0.96 9.92 3.50
C ASP A 41 0.60 10.07 2.03
N ALA A 42 1.28 9.34 1.15
CA ALA A 42 1.05 9.47 -0.28
C ALA A 42 -0.38 9.10 -0.69
N GLY A 43 -0.99 8.13 -0.03
CA GLY A 43 -2.35 7.72 -0.34
C GLY A 43 -3.37 8.48 0.48
N ASP A 44 -4.60 8.49 -0.01
CA ASP A 44 -5.72 9.14 0.67
C ASP A 44 -6.42 8.17 1.60
N VAL A 45 -6.87 8.67 2.74
CA VAL A 45 -7.62 7.86 3.69
C VAL A 45 -8.95 7.46 3.07
N VAL A 46 -9.27 6.18 3.15
CA VAL A 46 -10.56 5.68 2.66
C VAL A 46 -11.60 5.87 3.77
N PRO A 47 -12.66 6.65 3.51
CA PRO A 47 -13.65 6.92 4.56
C PRO A 47 -14.27 5.64 5.10
N GLY A 48 -14.47 5.59 6.41
CA GLY A 48 -15.13 4.47 7.05
C GLY A 48 -14.31 3.20 7.14
N SER A 49 -13.07 3.22 6.72
CA SER A 49 -12.22 2.02 6.70
C SER A 49 -11.43 1.82 7.98
N GLY A 50 -11.46 2.77 8.89
CA GLY A 50 -10.64 2.70 10.09
C GLY A 50 -9.21 3.15 9.84
N GLY A 51 -9.00 4.03 8.89
CA GLY A 51 -7.68 4.63 8.64
C GLY A 51 -6.88 3.99 7.53
N LEU A 52 -7.47 3.10 6.77
CA LEU A 52 -6.76 2.55 5.61
C LEU A 52 -6.58 3.63 4.55
N ARG A 53 -5.48 3.54 3.82
CA ARG A 53 -5.16 4.47 2.74
C ARG A 53 -5.09 3.76 1.41
N LYS A 54 -5.40 4.49 0.36
CA LYS A 54 -5.33 3.96 -1.00
C LYS A 54 -4.45 4.87 -1.85
N VAL A 55 -3.49 4.29 -2.56
CA VAL A 55 -2.60 5.03 -3.43
C VAL A 55 -2.53 4.35 -4.79
N ARG A 56 -2.42 5.16 -5.85
CA ARG A 56 -2.20 4.66 -7.20
C ARG A 56 -0.71 4.64 -7.48
N TRP A 57 -0.26 3.57 -8.14
CA TRP A 57 1.15 3.44 -8.49
C TRP A 57 1.26 2.96 -9.93
N GLY A 58 1.88 3.76 -10.78
CA GLY A 58 2.11 3.36 -12.16
C GLY A 58 3.48 2.75 -12.33
N SER A 59 3.64 1.94 -13.35
CA SER A 59 4.93 1.36 -13.67
C SER A 59 5.86 2.44 -14.20
N ALA A 60 7.12 2.37 -13.81
CA ALA A 60 8.11 3.33 -14.25
C ALA A 60 8.27 3.26 -15.77
N GLY A 61 8.34 4.42 -16.41
CA GLY A 61 8.52 4.48 -17.84
C GLY A 61 7.29 4.17 -18.66
N ARG A 62 6.17 3.89 -18.02
CA ARG A 62 4.92 3.63 -18.70
C ARG A 62 3.92 4.68 -18.30
N GLY A 63 2.91 4.89 -19.12
CA GLY A 63 1.88 5.83 -18.78
C GLY A 63 1.08 5.38 -17.57
N LYS A 64 0.07 6.16 -17.21
CA LYS A 64 -0.77 5.84 -16.08
C LYS A 64 -1.65 4.64 -16.33
N ARG A 65 -1.72 4.24 -17.57
CA ARG A 65 -2.57 3.14 -17.94
C ARG A 65 -2.05 1.85 -17.32
N GLY A 66 -2.93 1.09 -16.72
CA GLY A 66 -2.55 -0.16 -16.14
C GLY A 66 -1.88 -0.05 -14.78
N GLY A 67 -1.88 1.13 -14.19
CA GLY A 67 -1.34 1.26 -12.84
C GLY A 67 -2.11 0.43 -11.84
N VAL A 68 -1.50 0.21 -10.68
CA VAL A 68 -2.12 -0.56 -9.60
C VAL A 68 -2.61 0.35 -8.51
N ARG A 69 -3.50 -0.17 -7.68
CA ARG A 69 -3.91 0.46 -6.44
C ARG A 69 -3.40 -0.36 -5.29
N VAL A 70 -2.87 0.33 -4.28
CA VAL A 70 -2.38 -0.33 -3.07
C VAL A 70 -3.17 0.19 -1.89
N ILE A 71 -3.68 -0.74 -1.08
CA ILE A 71 -4.34 -0.41 0.19
C ILE A 71 -3.34 -0.72 1.29
N TYR A 72 -3.12 0.26 2.17
CA TYR A 72 -2.15 0.10 3.23
C TYR A 72 -2.62 0.81 4.50
N PHE A 73 -1.95 0.53 5.61
CA PHE A 73 -2.27 1.12 6.90
C PHE A 73 -0.98 1.58 7.57
N ASN A 74 -0.98 2.81 8.06
CA ASN A 74 0.16 3.38 8.75
C ASN A 74 0.03 3.19 10.25
N ARG A 75 1.00 2.50 10.84
CA ARG A 75 1.12 2.44 12.30
C ARG A 75 2.39 3.20 12.65
N LEU A 76 2.31 4.53 12.53
CA LEU A 76 3.50 5.37 12.60
C LEU A 76 4.15 5.38 13.97
N ALA A 77 3.36 5.19 15.05
CA ALA A 77 3.92 5.10 16.39
C ALA A 77 4.93 3.97 16.51
N ASN A 78 4.75 2.91 15.74
CA ASN A 78 5.66 1.77 15.71
C ASN A 78 6.65 1.86 14.55
N GLY A 79 6.57 2.90 13.73
CA GLY A 79 7.42 3.03 12.56
C GLY A 79 7.08 2.07 11.45
N GLU A 80 5.81 1.67 11.32
CA GLU A 80 5.40 0.61 10.40
C GLU A 80 4.37 1.06 9.40
N ILE A 81 4.50 0.53 8.17
CA ILE A 81 3.51 0.68 7.12
C ILE A 81 3.13 -0.73 6.69
N TRP A 82 1.86 -1.08 6.82
CA TRP A 82 1.37 -2.42 6.51
C TRP A 82 0.69 -2.42 5.15
N LEU A 83 1.24 -3.19 4.21
CA LEU A 83 0.67 -3.32 2.87
C LEU A 83 -0.34 -4.45 2.89
N LEU A 84 -1.59 -4.14 2.55
CA LEU A 84 -2.69 -5.07 2.72
C LEU A 84 -3.19 -5.67 1.41
N LEU A 85 -3.36 -4.83 0.39
CA LEU A 85 -3.88 -5.25 -0.91
C LEU A 85 -3.16 -4.52 -2.02
N VAL A 86 -3.05 -5.20 -3.16
CA VAL A 86 -2.66 -4.57 -4.42
C VAL A 86 -3.51 -5.17 -5.52
N TYR A 87 -4.06 -4.32 -6.39
CA TYR A 87 -4.92 -4.79 -7.46
C TYR A 87 -4.82 -3.84 -8.65
N GLY A 88 -5.08 -4.38 -9.85
CA GLY A 88 -5.00 -3.61 -11.05
C GLY A 88 -6.22 -2.73 -11.26
N LYS A 89 -6.08 -1.76 -12.15
CA LYS A 89 -7.15 -0.83 -12.47
C LYS A 89 -8.39 -1.55 -13.02
N SER A 90 -8.18 -2.67 -13.71
CA SER A 90 -9.30 -3.39 -14.33
C SER A 90 -10.16 -4.12 -13.32
N MET A 91 -9.70 -4.24 -12.07
CA MET A 91 -10.50 -4.84 -11.03
C MET A 91 -11.46 -3.79 -10.47
N ARG A 92 -12.18 -4.14 -9.43
CA ARG A 92 -13.19 -3.25 -8.87
C ARG A 92 -12.60 -1.89 -8.56
N GLU A 93 -13.29 -0.85 -9.00
CA GLU A 93 -12.87 0.52 -8.77
C GLU A 93 -12.79 0.81 -7.28
N ASN A 94 -13.80 0.38 -6.55
CA ASN A 94 -13.87 0.60 -5.12
C ASN A 94 -14.19 -0.70 -4.40
N ILE A 95 -13.40 -1.01 -3.40
CA ILE A 95 -13.66 -2.16 -2.56
C ILE A 95 -14.60 -1.72 -1.44
N PRO A 96 -15.68 -2.45 -1.19
CA PRO A 96 -16.63 -2.06 -0.14
C PRO A 96 -15.92 -1.90 1.21
N THR A 97 -16.37 -0.90 1.97
CA THR A 97 -15.75 -0.57 3.24
C THR A 97 -15.73 -1.74 4.22
N HIS A 98 -16.80 -2.56 4.23
CA HIS A 98 -16.82 -3.69 5.15
C HIS A 98 -15.74 -4.73 4.81
N VAL A 99 -15.41 -4.85 3.52
CA VAL A 99 -14.33 -5.75 3.10
C VAL A 99 -13.00 -5.18 3.56
N LEU A 100 -12.81 -3.87 3.44
CA LEU A 100 -11.59 -3.24 3.90
C LEU A 100 -11.40 -3.41 5.39
N ARG A 101 -12.46 -3.27 6.17
CA ARG A 101 -12.37 -3.48 7.61
C ARG A 101 -12.00 -4.92 7.95
N GLN A 102 -12.50 -5.87 7.16
CA GLN A 102 -12.15 -7.26 7.35
C GLN A 102 -10.67 -7.50 7.08
N ILE A 103 -10.16 -6.89 6.02
CA ILE A 103 -8.75 -7.01 5.63
C ILE A 103 -7.85 -6.38 6.70
N LYS A 104 -8.29 -5.29 7.30
CA LYS A 104 -7.51 -4.64 8.34
C LYS A 104 -7.24 -5.56 9.51
N LYS A 105 -8.07 -6.56 9.71
CA LYS A 105 -7.86 -7.52 10.80
C LYS A 105 -6.61 -8.36 10.63
N GLU A 106 -6.00 -8.37 9.44
CA GLU A 106 -4.72 -9.05 9.25
C GLU A 106 -3.58 -8.32 9.95
N ILE A 107 -3.78 -7.06 10.32
CA ILE A 107 -2.77 -6.30 11.03
C ILE A 107 -2.82 -6.69 12.50
N LYS A 108 -1.73 -7.26 12.97
CA LYS A 108 -1.69 -7.71 14.36
C LYS A 108 -1.67 -6.53 15.30
N ASN A 109 -2.52 -6.57 16.30
CA ASN A 109 -2.61 -5.52 17.32
C ASN A 109 -2.98 -4.17 16.72
N ALA A 110 -3.76 -4.19 15.66
CA ALA A 110 -4.17 -2.95 15.01
C ALA A 110 -5.24 -2.22 15.82
#